data_d360db3753f49e5e405d25370b758d3b
#
_entry.id   d360db3753f49e5e405d25370b758d3b
#
_cell.length_a   1.000
_cell.length_b   1.000
_cell.length_c   1.000
_cell.angle_alpha   90.00
_cell.angle_beta   90.00
_cell.angle_gamma   90.00
#
_symmetry.space_group_name_H-M   'P 1'
#
loop_
_entity.id
_entity.type
_entity.pdbx_description
1 polymer ?
#
loop_
_entity_poly.entity_id
_entity_poly.type
_entity_poly.pdbx_seq_one_letter_code
_entity_poly.pdbx_strand_id
1 'polypeptide(L)'
;MSAAPTLIQASLRELGAALTAKRVSSVELAQLFLDRIERLNPTLNAFITVDPGKTLDMARAADARLAAGSKACGPLTGIPLAHKDIFCTEGWLTTCGSKMLSNFVSPYDAHVVDRLNAAGMVTLGKCNMDEFAMGSSNETSFYGPVKNPWDTGRVPGGSS
;
A
#
# COMPACT_ATOMS: atom_id res chain seq x y z
N MET A 1 -10.08 -31.17 0.54
CA MET A 1 -10.43 -29.89 1.17
C MET A 1 -9.68 -28.82 0.40
N SER A 2 -10.36 -28.04 -0.45
CA SER A 2 -9.75 -26.93 -1.18
C SER A 2 -9.33 -25.89 -0.14
N ALA A 3 -8.03 -25.60 -0.03
CA ALA A 3 -7.55 -24.49 0.78
C ALA A 3 -8.25 -23.23 0.25
N ALA A 4 -8.95 -22.52 1.14
CA ALA A 4 -9.50 -21.21 0.82
C ALA A 4 -8.36 -20.38 0.20
N PRO A 5 -8.58 -19.65 -0.92
CA PRO A 5 -7.55 -18.81 -1.50
C PRO A 5 -7.05 -17.90 -0.39
N THR A 6 -5.73 -17.89 -0.18
CA THR A 6 -5.15 -17.04 0.85
C THR A 6 -5.56 -15.61 0.52
N LEU A 7 -6.05 -14.84 1.49
CA LEU A 7 -6.49 -13.43 1.30
C LEU A 7 -5.47 -12.59 0.52
N ILE A 8 -4.20 -12.96 0.61
CA ILE A 8 -3.08 -12.35 -0.14
C ILE A 8 -3.22 -12.51 -1.67
N GLN A 9 -3.86 -13.59 -2.14
CA GLN A 9 -4.05 -13.89 -3.57
C GLN A 9 -5.46 -13.53 -4.06
N ALA A 10 -6.32 -13.06 -3.15
CA ALA A 10 -7.68 -12.71 -3.47
C ALA A 10 -7.75 -11.44 -4.33
N SER A 11 -8.67 -11.40 -5.26
CA SER A 11 -8.99 -10.19 -6.03
C SER A 11 -9.62 -9.12 -5.14
N LEU A 12 -9.59 -7.85 -5.58
CA LEU A 12 -10.26 -6.74 -4.87
C LEU A 12 -11.75 -7.02 -4.64
N ARG A 13 -12.42 -7.70 -5.59
CA ARG A 13 -13.83 -8.10 -5.46
C ARG A 13 -14.02 -9.09 -4.31
N GLU A 14 -13.16 -10.09 -4.22
CA GLU A 14 -13.21 -11.12 -3.16
C GLU A 14 -12.90 -10.51 -1.80
N LEU A 15 -11.91 -9.61 -1.72
CA LEU A 15 -11.58 -8.87 -0.48
C LEU A 15 -12.76 -8.00 -0.05
N GLY A 16 -13.36 -7.22 -0.95
CA GLY A 16 -14.53 -6.40 -0.66
C GLY A 16 -15.73 -7.22 -0.20
N ALA A 17 -15.97 -8.38 -0.83
CA ALA A 17 -17.03 -9.31 -0.41
C ALA A 17 -16.74 -9.91 0.98
N ALA A 18 -15.48 -10.21 1.30
CA ALA A 18 -15.08 -10.74 2.60
C ALA A 18 -15.27 -9.71 3.72
N LEU A 19 -14.87 -8.46 3.49
CA LEU A 19 -15.07 -7.33 4.41
C LEU A 19 -16.56 -7.05 4.66
N THR A 20 -17.36 -6.97 3.58
CA THR A 20 -18.81 -6.73 3.67
C THR A 20 -19.52 -7.86 4.43
N ALA A 21 -19.10 -9.11 4.20
CA ALA A 21 -19.65 -10.28 4.87
C ALA A 21 -19.07 -10.49 6.30
N LYS A 22 -18.21 -9.58 6.78
CA LYS A 22 -17.53 -9.65 8.08
C LYS A 22 -16.75 -10.96 8.30
N ARG A 23 -16.24 -11.56 7.22
CA ARG A 23 -15.37 -12.76 7.28
C ARG A 23 -13.92 -12.40 7.64
N VAL A 24 -13.56 -11.15 7.43
CA VAL A 24 -12.29 -10.54 7.81
C VAL A 24 -12.58 -9.06 8.10
N SER A 25 -11.88 -8.47 9.06
CA SER A 25 -11.88 -7.03 9.30
C SER A 25 -10.81 -6.34 8.46
N SER A 26 -10.95 -5.02 8.28
CA SER A 26 -9.92 -4.21 7.63
C SER A 26 -8.61 -4.23 8.42
N VAL A 27 -8.69 -4.25 9.76
CA VAL A 27 -7.51 -4.36 10.64
C VAL A 27 -6.78 -5.69 10.42
N GLU A 28 -7.48 -6.83 10.41
CA GLU A 28 -6.87 -8.14 10.14
C GLU A 28 -6.24 -8.20 8.76
N LEU A 29 -6.91 -7.64 7.76
CA LEU A 29 -6.41 -7.60 6.40
C LEU A 29 -5.16 -6.71 6.28
N ALA A 30 -5.18 -5.52 6.88
CA ALA A 30 -4.03 -4.62 6.90
C ALA A 30 -2.83 -5.27 7.63
N GLN A 31 -3.06 -5.90 8.78
CA GLN A 31 -2.01 -6.59 9.52
C GLN A 31 -1.37 -7.72 8.70
N LEU A 32 -2.19 -8.54 8.02
CA LEU A 32 -1.72 -9.60 7.15
C LEU A 32 -0.74 -9.09 6.07
N PHE A 33 -1.04 -7.93 5.46
CA PHE A 33 -0.16 -7.32 4.46
C PHE A 33 1.05 -6.65 5.08
N LEU A 34 0.93 -6.01 6.25
CA LEU A 34 2.07 -5.43 6.97
C LEU A 34 3.08 -6.51 7.38
N ASP A 35 2.63 -7.64 7.92
CA ASP A 35 3.50 -8.77 8.27
C ASP A 35 4.23 -9.32 7.04
N ARG A 36 3.54 -9.36 5.89
CA ARG A 36 4.16 -9.74 4.61
C ARG A 36 5.22 -8.74 4.17
N ILE A 37 4.93 -7.44 4.27
CA ILE A 37 5.89 -6.38 3.93
C ILE A 37 7.11 -6.48 4.85
N GLU A 38 6.93 -6.58 6.17
CA GLU A 38 8.03 -6.71 7.13
C GLU A 38 8.95 -7.88 6.80
N ARG A 39 8.37 -9.02 6.45
CA ARG A 39 9.13 -10.23 6.12
C ARG A 39 9.89 -10.14 4.79
N LEU A 40 9.29 -9.53 3.75
CA LEU A 40 9.82 -9.57 2.39
C LEU A 40 10.59 -8.32 1.98
N ASN A 41 10.28 -7.17 2.56
CA ASN A 41 10.88 -5.90 2.15
C ASN A 41 12.41 -5.84 2.37
N PRO A 42 12.99 -6.44 3.42
CA PRO A 42 14.46 -6.51 3.57
C PRO A 42 15.17 -7.17 2.38
N THR A 43 14.49 -8.11 1.70
CA THR A 43 15.04 -8.78 0.51
C THR A 43 14.69 -8.04 -0.77
N LEU A 44 13.43 -7.60 -0.92
CA LEU A 44 12.90 -7.06 -2.18
C LEU A 44 13.10 -5.55 -2.32
N ASN A 45 13.20 -4.81 -1.22
CA ASN A 45 13.30 -3.35 -1.19
C ASN A 45 12.16 -2.63 -1.93
N ALA A 46 10.96 -3.20 -1.86
CA ALA A 46 9.80 -2.74 -2.61
C ALA A 46 9.11 -1.50 -1.99
N PHE A 47 9.33 -1.25 -0.70
CA PHE A 47 8.76 -0.11 0.04
C PHE A 47 9.88 0.76 0.60
N ILE A 48 9.75 2.08 0.42
CA ILE A 48 10.62 3.10 1.04
C ILE A 48 10.10 3.43 2.44
N THR A 49 8.79 3.65 2.56
CA THR A 49 8.15 4.05 3.82
C THR A 49 6.99 3.12 4.14
N VAL A 50 6.98 2.62 5.36
CA VAL A 50 5.86 1.87 5.95
C VAL A 50 5.61 2.44 7.34
N ASP A 51 4.37 2.76 7.67
CA ASP A 51 3.95 3.24 9.00
C ASP A 51 2.79 2.36 9.48
N PRO A 52 3.07 1.29 10.24
CA PRO A 52 2.04 0.37 10.72
C PRO A 52 0.99 1.07 11.60
N GLY A 53 1.40 2.09 12.38
CA GLY A 53 0.49 2.84 13.24
C GLY A 53 -0.59 3.54 12.42
N LYS A 54 -0.19 4.38 11.44
CA LYS A 54 -1.12 5.07 10.53
C LYS A 54 -1.99 4.10 9.75
N THR A 55 -1.40 3.04 9.21
CA THR A 55 -2.12 2.01 8.47
C THR A 55 -3.24 1.39 9.31
N LEU A 56 -2.93 0.99 10.55
CA LEU A 56 -3.91 0.36 11.43
C LEU A 56 -4.97 1.35 11.92
N ASP A 57 -4.64 2.64 12.10
CA ASP A 57 -5.63 3.67 12.42
C ASP A 57 -6.62 3.87 11.26
N MET A 58 -6.14 3.91 10.01
CA MET A 58 -6.99 3.95 8.83
C MET A 58 -7.88 2.69 8.72
N ALA A 59 -7.32 1.52 9.02
CA ALA A 59 -8.06 0.26 9.00
C ALA A 59 -9.17 0.21 10.08
N ARG A 60 -8.90 0.70 11.29
CA ARG A 60 -9.92 0.84 12.36
C ARG A 60 -11.04 1.80 11.94
N ALA A 61 -10.69 2.92 11.32
CA ALA A 61 -11.69 3.87 10.78
C ALA A 61 -12.54 3.23 9.67
N ALA A 62 -11.94 2.41 8.81
CA ALA A 62 -12.67 1.67 7.78
C ALA A 62 -13.61 0.63 8.39
N ASP A 63 -13.18 -0.12 9.42
CA ASP A 63 -14.04 -1.08 10.13
C ASP A 63 -15.23 -0.38 10.81
N ALA A 64 -15.00 0.79 11.41
CA ALA A 64 -16.09 1.60 12.00
C ALA A 64 -17.11 2.04 10.92
N ARG A 65 -16.63 2.45 9.72
CA ARG A 65 -17.53 2.78 8.58
C ARG A 65 -18.32 1.56 8.12
N LEU A 66 -17.67 0.39 7.99
CA LEU A 66 -18.32 -0.87 7.60
C LEU A 66 -19.38 -1.29 8.63
N ALA A 67 -19.13 -1.07 9.91
CA ALA A 67 -20.10 -1.35 10.98
C ALA A 67 -21.32 -0.41 10.94
N ALA A 68 -21.11 0.86 10.57
CA ALA A 68 -22.17 1.87 10.46
C ALA A 68 -23.14 1.65 9.26
N GLY A 69 -22.77 0.76 8.32
CA GLY A 69 -23.65 0.32 7.24
C GLY A 69 -23.48 1.06 5.91
N SER A 70 -24.23 0.60 4.90
CA SER A 70 -23.97 0.79 3.47
C SER A 70 -23.94 2.22 2.92
N LYS A 71 -24.55 3.20 3.58
CA LYS A 71 -24.57 4.59 3.08
C LYS A 71 -23.20 5.30 3.16
N ALA A 72 -22.31 4.81 4.02
CA ALA A 72 -20.97 5.38 4.23
C ALA A 72 -19.87 4.55 3.56
N CYS A 73 -20.19 3.43 2.93
CA CYS A 73 -19.24 2.45 2.41
C CYS A 73 -19.37 2.29 0.91
N GLY A 74 -18.22 2.30 0.23
CA GLY A 74 -18.08 1.88 -1.16
C GLY A 74 -17.45 0.49 -1.27
N PRO A 75 -17.32 -0.05 -2.49
CA PRO A 75 -16.76 -1.38 -2.71
C PRO A 75 -15.27 -1.50 -2.36
N LEU A 76 -14.58 -0.37 -2.15
CA LEU A 76 -13.15 -0.31 -1.82
C LEU A 76 -12.90 -0.01 -0.34
N THR A 77 -13.95 0.21 0.48
CA THR A 77 -13.79 0.53 1.90
C THR A 77 -13.08 -0.59 2.64
N GLY A 78 -11.96 -0.26 3.29
CA GLY A 78 -11.16 -1.18 4.09
C GLY A 78 -10.17 -2.04 3.29
N ILE A 79 -10.10 -1.86 1.98
CA ILE A 79 -9.15 -2.60 1.14
C ILE A 79 -7.77 -1.92 1.20
N PRO A 80 -6.69 -2.67 1.53
CA PRO A 80 -5.35 -2.11 1.57
C PRO A 80 -4.79 -1.83 0.18
N LEU A 81 -3.99 -0.77 0.09
CA LEU A 81 -3.24 -0.39 -1.11
C LEU A 81 -1.86 0.16 -0.75
N ALA A 82 -0.95 0.19 -1.71
CA ALA A 82 0.33 0.88 -1.61
C ALA A 82 0.41 1.98 -2.68
N HIS A 83 0.89 3.16 -2.28
CA HIS A 83 1.10 4.26 -3.21
C HIS A 83 2.52 4.25 -3.74
N LYS A 84 2.70 4.47 -5.04
CA LYS A 84 4.01 4.81 -5.59
C LYS A 84 4.52 6.08 -4.91
N ASP A 85 5.80 6.14 -4.57
CA ASP A 85 6.36 7.22 -3.75
C ASP A 85 6.46 8.58 -4.45
N ILE A 86 5.97 8.69 -5.69
CA ILE A 86 5.76 9.97 -6.38
C ILE A 86 4.49 10.69 -5.93
N PHE A 87 3.49 9.96 -5.44
CA PHE A 87 2.22 10.56 -5.06
C PHE A 87 2.33 11.20 -3.67
N CYS A 88 2.17 12.52 -3.62
CA CYS A 88 2.01 13.24 -2.36
C CYS A 88 0.88 12.62 -1.56
N THR A 89 1.18 12.25 -0.33
CA THR A 89 0.24 11.61 0.61
C THR A 89 0.37 12.33 1.94
N GLU A 90 -0.68 13.03 2.35
CA GLU A 90 -0.66 13.91 3.50
C GLU A 90 -0.17 13.19 4.76
N GLY A 91 0.80 13.82 5.43
CA GLY A 91 1.43 13.28 6.64
C GLY A 91 2.37 12.10 6.40
N TRP A 92 2.58 11.64 5.14
CA TRP A 92 3.53 10.57 4.81
C TRP A 92 4.80 11.14 4.20
N LEU A 93 5.93 10.52 4.53
CA LEU A 93 7.19 10.76 3.83
C LEU A 93 7.00 10.42 2.35
N THR A 94 7.34 11.37 1.46
CA THR A 94 7.16 11.23 0.01
C THR A 94 8.45 11.69 -0.67
N THR A 95 9.28 10.74 -1.07
CA THR A 95 10.67 11.03 -1.44
C THR A 95 10.93 11.04 -2.94
N CYS A 96 9.99 10.53 -3.75
CA CYS A 96 10.22 10.28 -5.18
C CYS A 96 11.46 9.41 -5.47
N GLY A 97 11.85 8.52 -4.54
CA GLY A 97 13.08 7.73 -4.66
C GLY A 97 14.37 8.55 -4.57
N SER A 98 14.31 9.81 -4.11
CA SER A 98 15.42 10.76 -4.13
C SER A 98 15.90 11.16 -2.74
N LYS A 99 17.21 11.34 -2.60
CA LYS A 99 17.82 11.94 -1.40
C LYS A 99 17.37 13.39 -1.19
N MET A 100 17.07 14.11 -2.25
CA MET A 100 16.65 15.51 -2.16
C MET A 100 15.37 15.69 -1.32
N LEU A 101 14.47 14.70 -1.38
CA LEU A 101 13.19 14.72 -0.67
C LEU A 101 13.16 13.73 0.52
N SER A 102 14.31 13.26 0.99
CA SER A 102 14.39 12.24 2.03
C SER A 102 13.78 12.63 3.38
N ASN A 103 13.47 13.91 3.58
CA ASN A 103 12.81 14.45 4.77
C ASN A 103 11.47 15.16 4.42
N PHE A 104 10.99 15.06 3.19
CA PHE A 104 9.76 15.73 2.78
C PHE A 104 8.54 14.92 3.22
N VAL A 105 7.86 15.41 4.25
CA VAL A 105 6.54 14.92 4.65
C VAL A 105 5.50 15.78 3.92
N SER A 106 4.67 15.13 3.09
CA SER A 106 3.71 15.86 2.26
C SER A 106 2.65 16.56 3.10
N PRO A 107 2.40 17.87 2.89
CA PRO A 107 1.35 18.61 3.59
C PRO A 107 -0.03 18.52 2.90
N TYR A 108 -0.14 17.73 1.81
CA TYR A 108 -1.39 17.56 1.04
C TYR A 108 -1.41 16.22 0.32
N ASP A 109 -2.60 15.79 -0.07
CA ASP A 109 -2.80 14.61 -0.93
C ASP A 109 -2.78 14.99 -2.41
N ALA A 110 -2.11 14.18 -3.22
CA ALA A 110 -2.33 14.18 -4.67
C ALA A 110 -3.79 13.79 -4.97
N HIS A 111 -4.36 14.30 -6.05
CA HIS A 111 -5.77 14.05 -6.38
C HIS A 111 -6.16 12.56 -6.39
N VAL A 112 -5.29 11.69 -6.91
CA VAL A 112 -5.54 10.24 -6.90
C VAL A 112 -5.57 9.67 -5.48
N VAL A 113 -4.70 10.16 -4.57
CA VAL A 113 -4.66 9.75 -3.17
C VAL A 113 -5.93 10.19 -2.45
N ASP A 114 -6.34 11.45 -2.63
CA ASP A 114 -7.61 11.97 -2.10
C ASP A 114 -8.81 11.12 -2.53
N ARG A 115 -8.88 10.74 -3.82
CA ARG A 115 -9.96 9.90 -4.35
C ARG A 115 -9.96 8.48 -3.74
N LEU A 116 -8.80 7.89 -3.52
CA LEU A 116 -8.67 6.56 -2.91
C LEU A 116 -8.98 6.60 -1.41
N ASN A 117 -8.54 7.66 -0.70
CA ASN A 117 -8.90 7.91 0.70
C ASN A 117 -10.41 8.12 0.86
N ALA A 118 -11.04 8.92 -0.01
CA ALA A 118 -12.49 9.12 -0.03
C ALA A 118 -13.25 7.81 -0.27
N ALA A 119 -12.72 6.91 -1.11
CA ALA A 119 -13.27 5.57 -1.32
C ALA A 119 -13.09 4.63 -0.12
N GLY A 120 -12.32 5.06 0.90
CA GLY A 120 -12.09 4.32 2.15
C GLY A 120 -11.03 3.26 2.07
N MET A 121 -10.10 3.34 1.12
CA MET A 121 -8.95 2.44 1.06
C MET A 121 -7.94 2.74 2.19
N VAL A 122 -7.13 1.75 2.51
CA VAL A 122 -6.16 1.79 3.62
C VAL A 122 -4.74 1.78 3.06
N THR A 123 -3.98 2.84 3.30
CA THR A 123 -2.59 2.95 2.83
C THR A 123 -1.66 2.08 3.65
N LEU A 124 -0.96 1.15 3.01
CA LEU A 124 0.07 0.29 3.60
C LEU A 124 1.45 0.98 3.66
N GLY A 125 1.73 1.84 2.69
CA GLY A 125 3.03 2.50 2.58
C GLY A 125 3.30 3.07 1.20
N LYS A 126 4.54 3.49 1.00
CA LYS A 126 5.06 4.15 -0.20
C LYS A 126 6.03 3.22 -0.92
N CYS A 127 5.65 2.82 -2.14
CA CYS A 127 6.47 1.91 -2.96
C CYS A 127 7.70 2.61 -3.52
N ASN A 128 8.82 1.89 -3.49
CA ASN A 128 10.07 2.31 -4.09
C ASN A 128 9.92 2.49 -5.62
N MET A 129 10.75 3.35 -6.19
CA MET A 129 10.63 3.77 -7.58
C MET A 129 11.95 4.30 -8.11
N ASP A 130 12.12 4.35 -9.43
CA ASP A 130 13.19 5.11 -10.04
C ASP A 130 13.12 6.59 -9.63
N GLU A 131 14.27 7.22 -9.38
CA GLU A 131 14.35 8.60 -8.92
C GLU A 131 13.56 9.54 -9.84
N PHE A 132 12.60 10.29 -9.26
CA PHE A 132 11.66 11.18 -9.96
C PHE A 132 10.90 10.51 -11.12
N ALA A 133 10.70 9.20 -11.08
CA ALA A 133 10.06 8.38 -12.11
C ALA A 133 10.80 8.40 -13.47
N MET A 134 12.07 8.75 -13.47
CA MET A 134 12.91 8.79 -14.68
C MET A 134 13.70 7.50 -14.83
N GLY A 135 13.00 6.41 -15.14
CA GLY A 135 13.58 5.09 -15.37
C GLY A 135 12.53 4.05 -15.70
N SER A 136 12.96 2.83 -15.94
CA SER A 136 12.09 1.70 -16.31
C SER A 136 12.48 0.38 -15.66
N SER A 137 13.43 0.41 -14.71
CA SER A 137 14.02 -0.79 -14.10
C SER A 137 14.00 -0.79 -12.58
N ASN A 138 13.68 0.35 -11.96
CA ASN A 138 13.73 0.59 -10.53
C ASN A 138 15.14 0.42 -9.94
N GLU A 139 16.17 0.90 -10.67
CA GLU A 139 17.57 0.80 -10.28
C GLU A 139 18.16 2.14 -9.79
N THR A 140 17.51 3.28 -10.14
CA THR A 140 18.06 4.62 -9.88
C THR A 140 17.64 5.20 -8.53
N SER A 141 16.86 4.49 -7.73
CA SER A 141 16.44 4.93 -6.41
C SER A 141 17.63 5.18 -5.47
N PHE A 142 17.60 6.32 -4.76
CA PHE A 142 18.53 6.58 -3.67
C PHE A 142 18.47 5.50 -2.57
N TYR A 143 17.32 4.86 -2.39
CA TYR A 143 17.09 3.82 -1.39
C TYR A 143 17.53 2.43 -1.87
N GLY A 144 18.18 2.37 -3.02
CA GLY A 144 18.64 1.13 -3.64
C GLY A 144 17.60 0.48 -4.57
N PRO A 145 18.05 -0.47 -5.41
CA PRO A 145 17.20 -1.13 -6.39
C PRO A 145 16.17 -2.04 -5.76
N VAL A 146 15.01 -2.10 -6.39
CA VAL A 146 14.00 -3.13 -6.08
C VAL A 146 14.39 -4.42 -6.79
N LYS A 147 14.17 -5.55 -6.14
CA LYS A 147 14.45 -6.88 -6.69
C LYS A 147 13.19 -7.56 -7.18
N ASN A 148 13.31 -8.26 -8.30
CA ASN A 148 12.21 -9.06 -8.82
C ASN A 148 11.94 -10.27 -7.90
N PRO A 149 10.71 -10.46 -7.41
CA PRO A 149 10.40 -11.55 -6.48
C PRO A 149 10.50 -12.96 -7.10
N TRP A 150 10.48 -13.06 -8.43
CA TRP A 150 10.65 -14.34 -9.16
C TRP A 150 12.12 -14.71 -9.34
N ASP A 151 13.00 -13.71 -9.48
CA ASP A 151 14.44 -13.89 -9.62
C ASP A 151 15.13 -12.61 -9.12
N THR A 152 15.68 -12.65 -7.91
CA THR A 152 16.27 -11.47 -7.25
C THR A 152 17.53 -10.93 -7.94
N GLY A 153 18.06 -11.63 -8.94
CA GLY A 153 19.14 -11.16 -9.82
C GLY A 153 18.64 -10.31 -10.99
N ARG A 154 17.32 -10.11 -11.13
CA ARG A 154 16.70 -9.38 -12.22
C ARG A 154 15.96 -8.13 -11.74
N VAL A 155 15.78 -7.18 -12.67
CA VAL A 155 14.95 -6.00 -12.43
C VAL A 155 13.46 -6.36 -12.40
N PRO A 156 12.64 -5.69 -11.57
CA PRO A 156 11.21 -5.94 -11.51
C PRO A 156 10.43 -5.26 -12.64
N GLY A 157 11.04 -4.28 -13.29
CA GLY A 157 10.42 -3.27 -14.14
C GLY A 157 10.40 -1.91 -13.43
N GLY A 158 9.83 -0.92 -14.03
CA GLY A 158 9.79 0.45 -13.50
C GLY A 158 8.79 1.35 -14.26
N SER A 159 8.67 2.57 -13.76
CA SER A 159 9.47 3.23 -12.72
C SER A 159 9.07 2.89 -11.27
N SER A 160 8.17 1.97 -11.04
CA SER A 160 7.90 1.26 -9.77
C SER A 160 7.21 -0.05 -10.07
#